data_6e80c6b8c3a7d74fa28941c681ff5594
#
_entry.id   6e80c6b8c3a7d74fa28941c681ff5594
#
_cell.length_a   1.000
_cell.length_b   1.000
_cell.length_c   1.000
_cell.angle_alpha   90.00
_cell.angle_beta   90.00
_cell.angle_gamma   90.00
#
_symmetry.space_group_name_H-M   'P 1'
#
loop_
_entity.id
_entity.type
_entity.pdbx_description
1 polymer ?
#
loop_
_entity_poly.entity_id
_entity_poly.type
_entity_poly.pdbx_seq_one_letter_code
_entity_poly.pdbx_strand_id
1 'polypeptide(L)'
;MNYLNINIEDLRSKGGFDTAKEISSQPELWGETYLKLLKEKEKVIRFLDKVWENKCPYVILTGAGTSAFIGEALVGSFQKEWGVFCRAIDTTHIITHPENYFIKTRPTLLISFARSGDSPESLETVKLAKEHCDKLYDLNITCNKDGELAKNTGGINSYVFLLPEETNDRSLAMTSSFSSMLLAGLLILNINKIEQMESTVKKAQGYGNYILNESLPGLKKIAEMDYERMVFLGSGPLFGIAHESHLKVQEMSDGKVICKFDSFLGFRHGPKAVVNNSTVIVYLFSNSAYSNCYESDLVRSVNKTGAGEISVAIGNGYNDEEFEFDFSIRFPGGTDDIPEEFLSLFYILPAQIIGFYKSLNLELSPDSPSKGNSISRVVQGVRIYPPYVAG
;
A
#
# COMPACT_ATOMS: atom_id res chain seq x y z
N MET A 1 3.26 -16.72 -23.74
CA MET A 1 3.52 -16.08 -22.44
C MET A 1 2.19 -15.60 -21.88
N ASN A 2 1.91 -15.83 -20.60
CA ASN A 2 0.65 -15.47 -19.96
C ASN A 2 0.93 -14.65 -18.70
N TYR A 3 0.05 -13.72 -18.38
CA TYR A 3 -0.02 -13.04 -17.10
C TYR A 3 -1.42 -13.28 -16.50
N LEU A 4 -1.48 -13.57 -15.23
CA LEU A 4 -2.74 -13.91 -14.54
C LEU A 4 -3.58 -14.95 -15.32
N ASN A 5 -2.93 -16.00 -15.84
CA ASN A 5 -3.55 -17.07 -16.65
C ASN A 5 -4.28 -16.61 -17.94
N ILE A 6 -4.00 -15.41 -18.44
CA ILE A 6 -4.52 -14.89 -19.70
C ILE A 6 -3.37 -14.67 -20.69
N ASN A 7 -3.54 -15.05 -21.94
CA ASN A 7 -2.50 -14.84 -22.95
C ASN A 7 -2.35 -13.34 -23.29
N ILE A 8 -1.18 -12.95 -23.78
CA ILE A 8 -0.85 -11.55 -24.06
C ILE A 8 -1.77 -10.90 -25.10
N GLU A 9 -2.18 -11.64 -26.12
CA GLU A 9 -3.03 -11.11 -27.18
C GLU A 9 -4.41 -10.78 -26.66
N ASP A 10 -5.00 -11.67 -25.86
CA ASP A 10 -6.28 -11.42 -25.18
C ASP A 10 -6.19 -10.29 -24.17
N LEU A 11 -5.09 -10.20 -23.42
CA LEU A 11 -4.86 -9.08 -22.49
C LEU A 11 -4.81 -7.74 -23.23
N ARG A 12 -4.11 -7.68 -24.36
CA ARG A 12 -4.03 -6.46 -25.19
C ARG A 12 -5.37 -6.08 -25.78
N SER A 13 -6.11 -7.07 -26.30
CA SER A 13 -7.45 -6.83 -26.88
C SER A 13 -8.47 -6.31 -25.85
N LYS A 14 -8.28 -6.66 -24.56
CA LYS A 14 -9.13 -6.24 -23.44
C LYS A 14 -8.60 -5.02 -22.68
N GLY A 15 -7.45 -4.44 -23.09
CA GLY A 15 -6.83 -3.31 -22.39
C GLY A 15 -6.48 -3.64 -20.94
N GLY A 16 -5.85 -4.78 -20.70
CA GLY A 16 -5.44 -5.24 -19.37
C GLY A 16 -4.01 -5.78 -19.33
N PHE A 17 -3.22 -5.50 -20.38
CA PHE A 17 -1.88 -6.06 -20.49
C PHE A 17 -0.90 -5.47 -19.46
N ASP A 18 -0.88 -4.15 -19.33
CA ASP A 18 0.04 -3.48 -18.41
C ASP A 18 -0.30 -3.86 -16.96
N THR A 19 -1.56 -3.76 -16.56
CA THR A 19 -2.02 -4.12 -15.22
C THR A 19 -1.69 -5.58 -14.85
N ALA A 20 -1.99 -6.52 -15.77
CA ALA A 20 -1.71 -7.94 -15.50
C ALA A 20 -0.20 -8.22 -15.37
N LYS A 21 0.63 -7.59 -16.21
CA LYS A 21 2.08 -7.69 -16.14
C LYS A 21 2.61 -7.09 -14.82
N GLU A 22 2.17 -5.91 -14.47
CA GLU A 22 2.58 -5.17 -13.27
C GLU A 22 2.23 -5.95 -11.99
N ILE A 23 1.02 -6.52 -11.90
CA ILE A 23 0.64 -7.39 -10.78
C ILE A 23 1.53 -8.63 -10.73
N SER A 24 1.76 -9.29 -11.86
CA SER A 24 2.51 -10.56 -11.92
C SER A 24 4.00 -10.41 -11.64
N SER A 25 4.59 -9.26 -11.92
CA SER A 25 6.04 -9.04 -11.74
C SER A 25 6.44 -8.59 -10.34
N GLN A 26 5.50 -8.31 -9.45
CA GLN A 26 5.79 -7.78 -8.11
C GLN A 26 6.81 -8.61 -7.32
N PRO A 27 6.69 -9.96 -7.22
CA PRO A 27 7.67 -10.73 -6.45
C PRO A 27 9.10 -10.58 -6.98
N GLU A 28 9.31 -10.51 -8.29
CA GLU A 28 10.63 -10.27 -8.89
C GLU A 28 11.14 -8.88 -8.55
N LEU A 29 10.30 -7.86 -8.71
CA LEU A 29 10.63 -6.46 -8.42
C LEU A 29 10.95 -6.21 -6.94
N TRP A 30 10.41 -6.99 -6.01
CA TRP A 30 10.82 -6.93 -4.61
C TRP A 30 12.28 -7.36 -4.43
N GLY A 31 12.70 -8.42 -5.11
CA GLY A 31 14.11 -8.84 -5.12
C GLY A 31 15.03 -7.78 -5.70
N GLU A 32 14.66 -7.17 -6.81
CA GLU A 32 15.42 -6.08 -7.45
C GLU A 32 15.49 -4.84 -6.55
N THR A 33 14.38 -4.46 -5.91
CA THR A 33 14.32 -3.35 -4.95
C THR A 33 15.28 -3.60 -3.78
N TYR A 34 15.29 -4.80 -3.21
CA TYR A 34 16.22 -5.19 -2.16
C TYR A 34 17.68 -5.06 -2.62
N LEU A 35 18.04 -5.64 -3.77
CA LEU A 35 19.40 -5.59 -4.29
C LEU A 35 19.87 -4.17 -4.60
N LYS A 36 18.96 -3.34 -5.08
CA LYS A 36 19.24 -1.92 -5.36
C LYS A 36 19.52 -1.15 -4.07
N LEU A 37 18.68 -1.32 -3.07
CA LEU A 37 18.86 -0.64 -1.78
C LEU A 37 20.11 -1.15 -1.04
N LEU A 38 20.41 -2.45 -1.12
CA LEU A 38 21.63 -3.02 -0.58
C LEU A 38 22.89 -2.36 -1.17
N LYS A 39 22.90 -2.08 -2.48
CA LYS A 39 24.00 -1.35 -3.16
C LYS A 39 24.11 0.11 -2.67
N GLU A 40 23.01 0.71 -2.26
CA GLU A 40 22.97 2.10 -1.79
C GLU A 40 23.04 2.25 -0.27
N LYS A 41 23.17 1.13 0.47
CA LYS A 41 23.16 1.06 1.93
C LYS A 41 23.98 2.18 2.60
N GLU A 42 25.23 2.32 2.21
CA GLU A 42 26.15 3.30 2.81
C GLU A 42 25.73 4.76 2.58
N LYS A 43 25.04 5.04 1.46
CA LYS A 43 24.52 6.38 1.18
C LYS A 43 23.32 6.70 2.07
N VAL A 44 22.42 5.72 2.22
CA VAL A 44 21.23 5.83 3.08
C VAL A 44 21.65 6.00 4.54
N ILE A 45 22.62 5.20 5.02
CA ILE A 45 23.16 5.31 6.39
C ILE A 45 23.72 6.71 6.61
N ARG A 46 24.62 7.20 5.74
CA ARG A 46 25.19 8.56 5.87
C ARG A 46 24.13 9.67 5.87
N PHE A 47 23.04 9.49 5.14
CA PHE A 47 21.91 10.43 5.17
C PHE A 47 21.19 10.35 6.53
N LEU A 48 20.85 9.16 7.00
CA LEU A 48 20.14 8.95 8.26
C LEU A 48 21.01 9.37 9.48
N ASP A 49 22.32 9.16 9.43
CA ASP A 49 23.22 9.62 10.49
C ASP A 49 23.08 11.12 10.75
N LYS A 50 22.96 11.94 9.68
CA LYS A 50 22.69 13.37 9.84
C LYS A 50 21.33 13.67 10.48
N VAL A 51 20.33 12.83 10.23
CA VAL A 51 19.03 12.95 10.90
C VAL A 51 19.19 12.66 12.38
N TRP A 52 19.95 11.60 12.73
CA TRP A 52 20.15 11.14 14.11
C TRP A 52 21.13 12.01 14.93
N GLU A 53 21.89 12.91 14.31
CA GLU A 53 22.62 13.96 15.03
C GLU A 53 21.68 14.85 15.86
N ASN A 54 20.38 14.86 15.52
CA ASN A 54 19.36 15.64 16.21
C ASN A 54 18.66 14.78 17.27
N LYS A 55 18.41 15.39 18.42
CA LYS A 55 17.63 14.73 19.47
C LYS A 55 16.15 14.64 19.05
N CYS A 56 15.61 13.43 19.05
CA CYS A 56 14.19 13.15 18.83
C CYS A 56 13.60 13.83 17.58
N PRO A 57 14.06 13.52 16.36
CA PRO A 57 13.45 14.05 15.16
C PRO A 57 11.96 13.64 15.06
N TYR A 58 11.17 14.46 14.40
CA TYR A 58 9.81 14.14 14.04
C TYR A 58 9.83 13.47 12.65
N VAL A 59 9.25 12.29 12.53
CA VAL A 59 9.19 11.56 11.26
C VAL A 59 7.78 11.63 10.69
N ILE A 60 7.68 12.11 9.46
CA ILE A 60 6.43 12.16 8.69
C ILE A 60 6.58 11.26 7.47
N LEU A 61 5.72 10.27 7.36
CA LEU A 61 5.55 9.43 6.17
C LEU A 61 4.40 10.04 5.35
N THR A 62 4.64 10.38 4.09
CA THR A 62 3.65 11.10 3.29
C THR A 62 3.57 10.62 1.83
N GLY A 63 2.44 10.85 1.22
CA GLY A 63 2.13 10.55 -0.17
C GLY A 63 0.73 11.04 -0.52
N ALA A 64 0.32 10.87 -1.78
CA ALA A 64 -1.03 11.17 -2.25
C ALA A 64 -1.76 9.88 -2.65
N GLY A 65 -3.01 9.69 -2.20
CA GLY A 65 -3.81 8.49 -2.48
C GLY A 65 -3.08 7.20 -2.08
N THR A 66 -2.98 6.23 -2.98
CA THR A 66 -2.25 4.97 -2.79
C THR A 66 -0.87 5.16 -2.12
N SER A 67 -0.14 6.21 -2.47
CA SER A 67 1.16 6.49 -1.85
C SER A 67 1.07 6.89 -0.37
N ALA A 68 -0.04 7.48 0.08
CA ALA A 68 -0.26 7.81 1.49
C ALA A 68 -0.48 6.55 2.34
N PHE A 69 -1.16 5.54 1.78
CA PHE A 69 -1.47 4.30 2.48
C PHE A 69 -0.22 3.45 2.78
N ILE A 70 0.89 3.68 2.04
CA ILE A 70 2.20 3.16 2.41
C ILE A 70 2.61 3.68 3.80
N GLY A 71 2.45 4.97 4.03
CA GLY A 71 2.72 5.58 5.32
C GLY A 71 1.89 4.97 6.46
N GLU A 72 0.60 4.71 6.22
CA GLU A 72 -0.28 4.07 7.20
C GLU A 72 0.18 2.64 7.56
N ALA A 73 0.61 1.86 6.56
CA ALA A 73 1.13 0.52 6.79
C ALA A 73 2.47 0.52 7.56
N LEU A 74 3.29 1.55 7.40
CA LEU A 74 4.65 1.62 7.93
C LEU A 74 4.77 2.35 9.26
N VAL A 75 3.89 3.31 9.57
CA VAL A 75 4.08 4.27 10.68
C VAL A 75 4.28 3.59 12.03
N GLY A 76 3.55 2.52 12.32
CA GLY A 76 3.69 1.77 13.56
C GLY A 76 5.08 1.13 13.71
N SER A 77 5.57 0.51 12.63
CA SER A 77 6.89 -0.11 12.58
C SER A 77 8.02 0.92 12.71
N PHE A 78 7.89 2.07 12.04
CA PHE A 78 8.86 3.17 12.16
C PHE A 78 8.92 3.71 13.60
N GLN A 79 7.77 3.94 14.23
CA GLN A 79 7.74 4.41 15.61
C GLN A 79 8.35 3.39 16.58
N LYS A 80 8.04 2.12 16.41
CA LYS A 80 8.54 1.02 17.24
C LYS A 80 10.05 0.85 17.12
N GLU A 81 10.56 0.73 15.88
CA GLU A 81 11.98 0.40 15.64
C GLU A 81 12.91 1.61 15.87
N TRP A 82 12.50 2.81 15.50
CA TRP A 82 13.32 4.02 15.67
C TRP A 82 13.13 4.71 17.02
N GLY A 83 12.08 4.37 17.77
CA GLY A 83 11.83 4.97 19.10
C GLY A 83 11.53 6.47 19.06
N VAL A 84 11.06 7.00 17.92
CA VAL A 84 10.76 8.42 17.72
C VAL A 84 9.29 8.61 17.33
N PHE A 85 8.79 9.82 17.50
CA PHE A 85 7.41 10.13 17.12
C PHE A 85 7.26 10.14 15.60
N CYS A 86 6.41 9.25 15.09
CA CYS A 86 6.12 9.08 13.67
C CYS A 86 4.64 9.33 13.38
N ARG A 87 4.35 9.91 12.23
CA ARG A 87 2.98 10.05 11.71
C ARG A 87 2.93 9.72 10.22
N ALA A 88 1.86 9.08 9.81
CA ALA A 88 1.44 9.02 8.40
C ALA A 88 0.48 10.17 8.15
N ILE A 89 0.76 11.02 7.17
CA ILE A 89 -0.03 12.21 6.86
C ILE A 89 -0.05 12.39 5.35
N ASP A 90 -1.23 12.37 4.77
CA ASP A 90 -1.44 12.57 3.34
C ASP A 90 -0.97 13.96 2.90
N THR A 91 -0.35 14.06 1.73
CA THR A 91 0.02 15.35 1.14
C THR A 91 -1.19 16.28 1.01
N THR A 92 -2.35 15.72 0.70
CA THR A 92 -3.62 16.45 0.56
C THR A 92 -4.07 17.14 1.86
N HIS A 93 -3.76 16.54 3.00
CA HIS A 93 -3.99 17.15 4.32
C HIS A 93 -2.96 18.23 4.62
N ILE A 94 -1.68 17.97 4.30
CA ILE A 94 -0.58 18.92 4.55
C ILE A 94 -0.80 20.22 3.78
N ILE A 95 -1.14 20.14 2.49
CA ILE A 95 -1.30 21.36 1.67
C ILE A 95 -2.48 22.23 2.09
N THR A 96 -3.49 21.65 2.71
CA THR A 96 -4.66 22.41 3.16
C THR A 96 -4.49 23.02 4.54
N HIS A 97 -3.69 22.40 5.43
CA HIS A 97 -3.49 22.84 6.81
C HIS A 97 -2.05 22.54 7.29
N PRO A 98 -1.02 23.14 6.68
CA PRO A 98 0.38 22.78 6.98
C PRO A 98 0.76 23.01 8.44
N GLU A 99 0.25 24.04 9.08
CA GLU A 99 0.51 24.39 10.49
C GLU A 99 -0.01 23.35 11.50
N ASN A 100 -0.93 22.47 11.09
CA ASN A 100 -1.42 21.39 11.94
C ASN A 100 -0.44 20.20 12.01
N TYR A 101 0.51 20.15 11.08
CA TYR A 101 1.34 18.97 10.89
C TYR A 101 2.83 19.22 11.08
N PHE A 102 3.31 20.43 10.80
CA PHE A 102 4.70 20.80 11.01
C PHE A 102 4.90 21.49 12.36
N ILE A 103 5.97 21.11 13.05
CA ILE A 103 6.40 21.75 14.31
C ILE A 103 7.69 22.49 14.01
N LYS A 104 7.63 23.82 13.90
CA LYS A 104 8.70 24.67 13.39
C LYS A 104 10.07 24.39 14.02
N THR A 105 10.13 24.30 15.34
CA THR A 105 11.37 24.13 16.11
C THR A 105 11.87 22.70 16.20
N ARG A 106 11.08 21.72 15.70
CA ARG A 106 11.43 20.31 15.81
C ARG A 106 12.08 19.82 14.51
N PRO A 107 13.31 19.29 14.55
CA PRO A 107 13.91 18.68 13.37
C PRO A 107 12.98 17.63 12.78
N THR A 108 12.69 17.72 11.49
CA THR A 108 11.71 16.86 10.81
C THR A 108 12.38 16.05 9.71
N LEU A 109 12.13 14.73 9.70
CA LEU A 109 12.40 13.86 8.56
C LEU A 109 11.08 13.63 7.82
N LEU A 110 10.99 14.17 6.61
CA LEU A 110 9.89 13.95 5.69
C LEU A 110 10.25 12.81 4.74
N ILE A 111 9.50 11.70 4.77
CA ILE A 111 9.68 10.57 3.86
C ILE A 111 8.50 10.59 2.89
N SER A 112 8.78 10.92 1.63
CA SER A 112 7.78 11.04 0.58
C SER A 112 7.79 9.80 -0.32
N PHE A 113 6.60 9.21 -0.52
CA PHE A 113 6.37 8.12 -1.47
C PHE A 113 5.66 8.67 -2.70
N ALA A 114 6.19 8.41 -3.89
CA ALA A 114 5.59 8.94 -5.11
C ALA A 114 5.92 8.09 -6.35
N ARG A 115 4.88 7.56 -7.04
CA ARG A 115 5.08 6.85 -8.29
C ARG A 115 5.66 7.77 -9.39
N SER A 116 4.97 8.82 -9.73
CA SER A 116 5.39 9.76 -10.79
C SER A 116 6.40 10.80 -10.31
N GLY A 117 6.32 11.21 -9.06
CA GLY A 117 7.10 12.31 -8.52
C GLY A 117 6.70 13.70 -9.04
N ASP A 118 5.58 13.80 -9.77
CA ASP A 118 5.12 15.03 -10.44
C ASP A 118 3.79 15.56 -9.89
N SER A 119 3.18 14.88 -8.91
CA SER A 119 1.92 15.37 -8.38
C SER A 119 2.12 16.73 -7.69
N PRO A 120 1.26 17.74 -8.02
CA PRO A 120 1.36 19.07 -7.43
C PRO A 120 1.36 19.04 -5.90
N GLU A 121 0.57 18.13 -5.31
CA GLU A 121 0.47 17.96 -3.87
C GLU A 121 1.78 17.50 -3.23
N SER A 122 2.48 16.57 -3.88
CA SER A 122 3.76 16.07 -3.36
C SER A 122 4.84 17.14 -3.40
N LEU A 123 4.90 17.91 -4.49
CA LEU A 123 5.85 19.00 -4.65
C LEU A 123 5.59 20.13 -3.65
N GLU A 124 4.34 20.54 -3.51
CA GLU A 124 3.97 21.60 -2.57
C GLU A 124 4.20 21.18 -1.11
N THR A 125 3.97 19.90 -0.78
CA THR A 125 4.25 19.37 0.56
C THR A 125 5.72 19.55 0.96
N VAL A 126 6.66 19.24 0.05
CA VAL A 126 8.10 19.45 0.31
C VAL A 126 8.43 20.93 0.46
N LYS A 127 7.83 21.80 -0.35
CA LYS A 127 8.01 23.24 -0.25
C LYS A 127 7.48 23.79 1.09
N LEU A 128 6.25 23.42 1.47
CA LEU A 128 5.66 23.81 2.75
C LEU A 128 6.48 23.31 3.94
N ALA A 129 7.01 22.06 3.86
CA ALA A 129 7.90 21.55 4.89
C ALA A 129 9.16 22.40 5.05
N LYS A 130 9.76 22.90 3.95
CA LYS A 130 10.91 23.82 3.97
C LYS A 130 10.55 25.18 4.59
N GLU A 131 9.33 25.66 4.41
CA GLU A 131 8.86 26.94 4.95
C GLU A 131 8.49 26.83 6.44
N HIS A 132 7.92 25.69 6.86
CA HIS A 132 7.39 25.48 8.20
C HIS A 132 8.37 24.81 9.19
N CYS A 133 9.49 24.26 8.74
CA CYS A 133 10.46 23.60 9.60
C CYS A 133 11.81 24.33 9.59
N ASP A 134 12.33 24.71 10.75
CA ASP A 134 13.67 25.30 10.87
C ASP A 134 14.77 24.32 10.44
N LYS A 135 14.53 23.01 10.60
CA LYS A 135 15.44 21.95 10.17
C LYS A 135 14.66 20.80 9.54
N LEU A 136 14.81 20.65 8.23
CA LEU A 136 14.18 19.60 7.43
C LEU A 136 15.22 18.66 6.84
N TYR A 137 14.91 17.37 6.89
CA TYR A 137 15.52 16.29 6.13
C TYR A 137 14.47 15.70 5.21
N ASP A 138 14.80 15.50 3.95
CA ASP A 138 13.87 15.11 2.90
C ASP A 138 14.35 13.83 2.22
N LEU A 139 13.59 12.75 2.40
CA LEU A 139 13.82 11.44 1.80
C LEU A 139 12.72 11.14 0.80
N ASN A 140 13.04 11.10 -0.49
CA ASN A 140 12.09 10.79 -1.54
C ASN A 140 12.29 9.36 -2.05
N ILE A 141 11.27 8.54 -1.98
CA ILE A 141 11.20 7.18 -2.54
C ILE A 141 10.29 7.25 -3.76
N THR A 142 10.84 7.09 -4.96
CA THR A 142 10.09 7.30 -6.21
C THR A 142 10.45 6.28 -7.29
N CYS A 143 9.48 5.99 -8.17
CA CYS A 143 9.67 5.11 -9.32
C CYS A 143 10.15 5.86 -10.57
N ASN A 144 10.05 7.20 -10.61
CA ASN A 144 10.33 8.00 -11.79
C ASN A 144 11.58 8.86 -11.61
N LYS A 145 12.65 8.52 -12.34
CA LYS A 145 13.91 9.29 -12.36
C LYS A 145 13.76 10.69 -12.96
N ASP A 146 12.76 10.86 -13.83
CA ASP A 146 12.52 12.11 -14.56
C ASP A 146 11.49 13.00 -13.86
N GLY A 147 10.89 12.54 -12.75
CA GLY A 147 9.94 13.28 -11.93
C GLY A 147 10.60 14.44 -11.17
N GLU A 148 9.85 15.49 -10.92
CA GLU A 148 10.36 16.70 -10.25
C GLU A 148 10.83 16.42 -8.81
N LEU A 149 10.20 15.49 -8.07
CA LEU A 149 10.71 15.07 -6.75
C LEU A 149 12.09 14.43 -6.83
N ALA A 150 12.40 13.72 -7.93
CA ALA A 150 13.71 13.12 -8.12
C ALA A 150 14.78 14.17 -8.50
N LYS A 151 14.40 15.22 -9.24
CA LYS A 151 15.30 16.27 -9.73
C LYS A 151 15.59 17.36 -8.68
N ASN A 152 14.58 17.69 -7.85
CA ASN A 152 14.64 18.81 -6.90
C ASN A 152 15.38 18.50 -5.60
N THR A 153 16.11 17.40 -5.52
CA THR A 153 16.83 16.95 -4.32
C THR A 153 18.29 17.39 -4.32
N GLY A 154 18.56 18.67 -4.52
CA GLY A 154 19.92 19.21 -4.56
C GLY A 154 20.50 19.67 -3.22
N GLY A 155 19.86 19.37 -2.09
CA GLY A 155 20.27 19.85 -0.76
C GLY A 155 21.11 18.83 0.03
N ILE A 156 21.98 19.33 0.91
CA ILE A 156 22.84 18.53 1.80
C ILE A 156 22.02 17.62 2.75
N ASN A 157 20.74 17.96 2.96
CA ASN A 157 19.78 17.26 3.81
C ASN A 157 18.71 16.50 3.01
N SER A 158 18.94 16.24 1.72
CA SER A 158 18.00 15.52 0.87
C SER A 158 18.63 14.23 0.33
N TYR A 159 17.82 13.18 0.24
CA TYR A 159 18.19 11.92 -0.39
C TYR A 159 17.05 11.39 -1.25
N VAL A 160 17.38 10.87 -2.44
CA VAL A 160 16.42 10.18 -3.31
C VAL A 160 16.80 8.72 -3.43
N PHE A 161 15.86 7.84 -3.15
CA PHE A 161 15.95 6.46 -3.53
C PHE A 161 15.06 6.21 -4.76
N LEU A 162 15.70 5.92 -5.88
CA LEU A 162 15.02 5.54 -7.12
C LEU A 162 14.80 4.02 -7.13
N LEU A 163 13.57 3.60 -7.29
CA LEU A 163 13.20 2.20 -7.46
C LEU A 163 13.66 1.64 -8.83
N PRO A 164 13.61 0.31 -9.05
CA PRO A 164 13.77 -0.27 -10.39
C PRO A 164 12.81 0.37 -11.39
N GLU A 165 13.23 0.55 -12.66
CA GLU A 165 12.44 1.28 -13.66
C GLU A 165 11.07 0.62 -13.93
N GLU A 166 11.02 -0.69 -13.86
CA GLU A 166 9.82 -1.49 -14.09
C GLU A 166 8.75 -1.31 -13.02
N THR A 167 9.09 -0.72 -11.86
CA THR A 167 8.12 -0.37 -10.81
C THR A 167 7.27 0.86 -11.14
N ASN A 168 7.58 1.59 -12.20
CA ASN A 168 6.81 2.76 -12.64
C ASN A 168 5.58 2.32 -13.44
N ASP A 169 4.57 1.83 -12.76
CA ASP A 169 3.34 1.31 -13.36
C ASP A 169 2.80 2.23 -14.47
N ARG A 170 2.51 1.64 -15.62
CA ARG A 170 1.91 2.33 -16.78
C ARG A 170 0.40 2.40 -16.66
N SER A 171 -0.20 1.38 -16.03
CA SER A 171 -1.63 1.33 -15.79
C SER A 171 -2.10 2.46 -14.87
N LEU A 172 -3.42 2.70 -14.85
CA LEU A 172 -4.03 3.69 -13.95
C LEU A 172 -3.74 3.33 -12.50
N ALA A 173 -4.10 2.12 -12.10
CA ALA A 173 -3.93 1.63 -10.72
C ALA A 173 -2.46 1.43 -10.38
N MET A 174 -2.06 1.88 -9.21
CA MET A 174 -0.73 1.58 -8.66
C MET A 174 -0.73 0.15 -8.14
N THR A 175 0.22 -0.65 -8.60
CA THR A 175 0.37 -2.06 -8.20
C THR A 175 1.80 -2.37 -7.78
N SER A 176 2.72 -2.55 -8.73
CA SER A 176 4.13 -2.80 -8.44
C SER A 176 4.82 -1.61 -7.79
N SER A 177 4.43 -0.39 -8.16
CA SER A 177 4.94 0.83 -7.52
C SER A 177 4.59 0.89 -6.03
N PHE A 178 3.35 0.54 -5.66
CA PHE A 178 2.92 0.52 -4.26
C PHE A 178 3.77 -0.44 -3.43
N SER A 179 3.79 -1.72 -3.80
CA SER A 179 4.48 -2.75 -3.00
C SER A 179 6.00 -2.58 -2.99
N SER A 180 6.59 -2.06 -4.08
CA SER A 180 8.02 -1.79 -4.12
C SER A 180 8.42 -0.57 -3.27
N MET A 181 7.61 0.50 -3.24
CA MET A 181 7.83 1.64 -2.33
C MET A 181 7.63 1.23 -0.87
N LEU A 182 6.62 0.40 -0.58
CA LEU A 182 6.39 -0.18 0.74
C LEU A 182 7.62 -0.97 1.21
N LEU A 183 8.14 -1.87 0.37
CA LEU A 183 9.34 -2.64 0.66
C LEU A 183 10.56 -1.72 0.86
N ALA A 184 10.74 -0.71 0.03
CA ALA A 184 11.84 0.25 0.20
C ALA A 184 11.77 0.94 1.58
N GLY A 185 10.57 1.32 2.03
CA GLY A 185 10.36 1.86 3.38
C GLY A 185 10.75 0.87 4.48
N LEU A 186 10.31 -0.40 4.38
CA LEU A 186 10.68 -1.47 5.33
C LEU A 186 12.19 -1.73 5.38
N LEU A 187 12.84 -1.71 4.23
CA LEU A 187 14.29 -1.94 4.14
C LEU A 187 15.09 -0.74 4.66
N ILE A 188 14.64 0.50 4.42
CA ILE A 188 15.24 1.71 4.98
C ILE A 188 15.10 1.73 6.50
N LEU A 189 13.94 1.34 7.02
CA LEU A 189 13.72 1.16 8.45
C LEU A 189 14.76 0.22 9.07
N ASN A 190 15.14 -0.83 8.34
CA ASN A 190 16.07 -1.87 8.76
C ASN A 190 17.46 -1.75 8.12
N ILE A 191 17.86 -0.56 7.67
CA ILE A 191 19.06 -0.38 6.83
C ILE A 191 20.34 -0.91 7.46
N ASN A 192 20.51 -0.77 8.78
CA ASN A 192 21.69 -1.25 9.50
C ASN A 192 21.82 -2.78 9.55
N LYS A 193 20.72 -3.50 9.33
CA LYS A 193 20.64 -4.97 9.30
C LYS A 193 20.05 -5.49 7.97
N ILE A 194 20.17 -4.72 6.89
CA ILE A 194 19.54 -5.01 5.60
C ILE A 194 19.95 -6.38 5.03
N GLU A 195 21.20 -6.83 5.26
CA GLU A 195 21.65 -8.15 4.81
C GLU A 195 20.85 -9.29 5.46
N GLN A 196 20.39 -9.10 6.69
CA GLN A 196 19.55 -10.07 7.39
C GLN A 196 18.12 -10.13 6.82
N MET A 197 17.71 -9.10 6.07
CA MET A 197 16.38 -9.04 5.45
C MET A 197 16.28 -9.89 4.16
N GLU A 198 17.39 -10.39 3.63
CA GLU A 198 17.38 -11.19 2.40
C GLU A 198 16.44 -12.40 2.49
N SER A 199 16.51 -13.14 3.58
CA SER A 199 15.65 -14.31 3.81
C SER A 199 14.17 -13.92 3.90
N THR A 200 13.86 -12.80 4.55
CA THR A 200 12.49 -12.27 4.68
C THR A 200 11.94 -11.84 3.33
N VAL A 201 12.75 -11.15 2.52
CA VAL A 201 12.34 -10.75 1.15
C VAL A 201 12.11 -11.98 0.27
N LYS A 202 13.00 -12.99 0.32
CA LYS A 202 12.83 -14.24 -0.42
C LYS A 202 11.56 -15.01 -0.02
N LYS A 203 11.21 -15.01 1.27
CA LYS A 203 9.94 -15.59 1.74
C LYS A 203 8.73 -14.82 1.20
N ALA A 204 8.76 -13.49 1.28
CA ALA A 204 7.70 -12.66 0.71
C ALA A 204 7.52 -12.89 -0.79
N GLN A 205 8.62 -13.02 -1.55
CA GLN A 205 8.60 -13.42 -2.96
C GLN A 205 7.93 -14.80 -3.16
N GLY A 206 8.26 -15.77 -2.31
CA GLY A 206 7.66 -17.10 -2.32
C GLY A 206 6.15 -17.07 -2.10
N TYR A 207 5.69 -16.31 -1.11
CA TYR A 207 4.26 -16.14 -0.83
C TYR A 207 3.53 -15.35 -1.93
N GLY A 208 4.17 -14.32 -2.48
CA GLY A 208 3.63 -13.62 -3.65
C GLY A 208 3.44 -14.54 -4.84
N ASN A 209 4.44 -15.37 -5.15
CA ASN A 209 4.35 -16.39 -6.22
C ASN A 209 3.29 -17.45 -5.92
N TYR A 210 3.13 -17.85 -4.66
CA TYR A 210 2.07 -18.77 -4.24
C TYR A 210 0.67 -18.19 -4.55
N ILE A 211 0.43 -16.92 -4.22
CA ILE A 211 -0.83 -16.27 -4.56
C ILE A 211 -1.06 -16.23 -6.07
N LEU A 212 -0.04 -15.84 -6.84
CA LEU A 212 -0.12 -15.69 -8.28
C LEU A 212 -0.30 -17.03 -9.04
N ASN A 213 0.08 -18.14 -8.44
CA ASN A 213 -0.03 -19.46 -9.08
C ASN A 213 -1.19 -20.28 -8.52
N GLU A 214 -1.26 -20.40 -7.19
CA GLU A 214 -2.17 -21.37 -6.53
C GLU A 214 -3.53 -20.75 -6.15
N SER A 215 -3.53 -19.45 -5.76
CA SER A 215 -4.76 -18.80 -5.28
C SER A 215 -5.55 -18.13 -6.41
N LEU A 216 -4.95 -17.96 -7.59
CA LEU A 216 -5.52 -17.23 -8.71
C LEU A 216 -6.91 -17.72 -9.15
N PRO A 217 -7.19 -19.06 -9.28
CA PRO A 217 -8.52 -19.52 -9.67
C PRO A 217 -9.62 -19.14 -8.69
N GLY A 218 -9.33 -19.20 -7.38
CA GLY A 218 -10.28 -18.81 -6.33
C GLY A 218 -10.54 -17.29 -6.33
N LEU A 219 -9.49 -16.48 -6.45
CA LEU A 219 -9.61 -15.02 -6.53
C LEU A 219 -10.41 -14.57 -7.77
N LYS A 220 -10.18 -15.23 -8.90
CA LYS A 220 -10.97 -15.02 -10.12
C LYS A 220 -12.45 -15.34 -9.89
N LYS A 221 -12.75 -16.49 -9.26
CA LYS A 221 -14.11 -16.88 -8.92
C LYS A 221 -14.80 -15.83 -8.05
N ILE A 222 -14.13 -15.30 -7.02
CA ILE A 222 -14.65 -14.21 -6.19
C ILE A 222 -14.94 -12.97 -7.04
N ALA A 223 -14.03 -12.58 -7.92
CA ALA A 223 -14.21 -11.41 -8.80
C ALA A 223 -15.40 -11.56 -9.75
N GLU A 224 -15.72 -12.76 -10.18
CA GLU A 224 -16.84 -13.07 -11.10
C GLU A 224 -18.20 -13.17 -10.40
N MET A 225 -18.26 -13.26 -9.07
CA MET A 225 -19.51 -13.29 -8.31
C MET A 225 -20.26 -11.96 -8.41
N ASP A 226 -21.57 -12.01 -8.20
CA ASP A 226 -22.42 -10.82 -8.15
C ASP A 226 -22.46 -10.27 -6.73
N TYR A 227 -21.89 -9.06 -6.55
CA TYR A 227 -21.92 -8.31 -5.31
C TYR A 227 -21.81 -6.81 -5.58
N GLU A 228 -22.37 -6.00 -4.69
CA GLU A 228 -22.41 -4.55 -4.81
C GLU A 228 -21.28 -3.87 -4.02
N ARG A 229 -20.81 -4.54 -2.99
CA ARG A 229 -19.84 -3.95 -2.06
C ARG A 229 -18.80 -4.95 -1.57
N MET A 230 -17.63 -4.41 -1.27
CA MET A 230 -16.53 -5.19 -0.70
C MET A 230 -15.92 -4.45 0.49
N VAL A 231 -15.68 -5.17 1.58
CA VAL A 231 -15.09 -4.63 2.80
C VAL A 231 -13.78 -5.32 3.08
N PHE A 232 -12.73 -4.55 3.30
CA PHE A 232 -11.41 -5.06 3.68
C PHE A 232 -11.15 -4.73 5.14
N LEU A 233 -10.76 -5.73 5.93
CA LEU A 233 -10.47 -5.58 7.35
C LEU A 233 -9.03 -5.99 7.64
N GLY A 234 -8.29 -5.10 8.32
CA GLY A 234 -6.91 -5.34 8.73
C GLY A 234 -6.56 -4.54 9.98
N SER A 235 -5.62 -5.03 10.78
CA SER A 235 -5.16 -4.38 12.00
C SER A 235 -3.66 -4.10 11.92
N GLY A 236 -3.14 -3.14 12.69
CA GLY A 236 -1.72 -2.79 12.67
C GLY A 236 -1.25 -2.39 11.26
N PRO A 237 -0.13 -2.97 10.74
CA PRO A 237 0.34 -2.68 9.39
C PRO A 237 -0.67 -3.07 8.31
N LEU A 238 -1.52 -4.08 8.57
CA LEU A 238 -2.53 -4.54 7.62
C LEU A 238 -3.72 -3.57 7.49
N PHE A 239 -3.85 -2.58 8.39
CA PHE A 239 -4.85 -1.53 8.24
C PHE A 239 -4.58 -0.67 6.99
N GLY A 240 -3.34 -0.26 6.76
CA GLY A 240 -2.94 0.44 5.52
C GLY A 240 -3.14 -0.42 4.26
N ILE A 241 -3.01 -1.76 4.40
CA ILE A 241 -3.28 -2.70 3.29
C ILE A 241 -4.77 -2.84 3.03
N ALA A 242 -5.60 -2.87 4.08
CA ALA A 242 -7.05 -2.85 3.92
C ALA A 242 -7.51 -1.55 3.22
N HIS A 243 -6.89 -0.42 3.57
CA HIS A 243 -7.11 0.89 2.93
C HIS A 243 -6.71 0.87 1.45
N GLU A 244 -5.54 0.36 1.11
CA GLU A 244 -5.12 0.24 -0.29
C GLU A 244 -5.98 -0.78 -1.07
N SER A 245 -6.32 -1.90 -0.46
CA SER A 245 -7.13 -2.95 -1.08
C SER A 245 -8.50 -2.45 -1.53
N HIS A 246 -9.18 -1.65 -0.68
CA HIS A 246 -10.49 -1.08 -1.03
C HIS A 246 -10.39 -0.17 -2.25
N LEU A 247 -9.34 0.66 -2.31
CA LEU A 247 -9.14 1.58 -3.42
C LEU A 247 -8.87 0.81 -4.72
N LYS A 248 -8.07 -0.25 -4.68
CA LYS A 248 -7.75 -1.04 -5.90
C LYS A 248 -9.01 -1.64 -6.53
N VAL A 249 -9.89 -2.25 -5.74
CA VAL A 249 -11.13 -2.84 -6.30
C VAL A 249 -12.08 -1.74 -6.77
N GLN A 250 -12.20 -0.64 -6.03
CA GLN A 250 -13.08 0.47 -6.40
C GLN A 250 -12.61 1.16 -7.69
N GLU A 251 -11.32 1.45 -7.84
CA GLU A 251 -10.75 2.05 -9.05
C GLU A 251 -10.93 1.15 -10.27
N MET A 252 -10.54 -0.13 -10.16
CA MET A 252 -10.59 -1.08 -11.28
C MET A 252 -12.01 -1.47 -11.67
N SER A 253 -13.00 -1.29 -10.79
CA SER A 253 -14.42 -1.47 -11.10
C SER A 253 -15.11 -0.20 -11.58
N ASP A 254 -14.39 0.92 -11.78
CA ASP A 254 -14.96 2.24 -12.11
C ASP A 254 -16.08 2.64 -11.13
N GLY A 255 -15.90 2.33 -9.83
CA GLY A 255 -16.84 2.62 -8.77
C GLY A 255 -18.14 1.78 -8.79
N LYS A 256 -18.26 0.77 -9.65
CA LYS A 256 -19.44 -0.12 -9.68
C LYS A 256 -19.51 -1.04 -8.46
N VAL A 257 -18.38 -1.36 -7.88
CA VAL A 257 -18.28 -1.99 -6.56
C VAL A 257 -17.91 -0.91 -5.55
N ILE A 258 -18.77 -0.68 -4.57
CA ILE A 258 -18.50 0.25 -3.48
C ILE A 258 -17.63 -0.47 -2.44
N CYS A 259 -16.43 0.02 -2.25
CA CYS A 259 -15.49 -0.60 -1.33
C CYS A 259 -15.35 0.21 -0.04
N LYS A 260 -15.05 -0.49 1.04
CA LYS A 260 -14.82 0.07 2.38
C LYS A 260 -13.66 -0.68 3.04
N PHE A 261 -12.98 0.00 3.95
CA PHE A 261 -11.98 -0.62 4.83
C PHE A 261 -12.23 -0.24 6.29
N ASP A 262 -11.71 -1.04 7.19
CA ASP A 262 -11.70 -0.73 8.62
C ASP A 262 -10.68 -1.63 9.36
N SER A 263 -10.42 -1.33 10.63
CA SER A 263 -9.81 -2.30 11.52
C SER A 263 -10.87 -3.31 11.99
N PHE A 264 -10.44 -4.51 12.39
CA PHE A 264 -11.38 -5.52 12.91
C PHE A 264 -12.22 -4.97 14.08
N LEU A 265 -11.60 -4.28 15.02
CA LEU A 265 -12.34 -3.72 16.15
C LEU A 265 -13.17 -2.49 15.75
N GLY A 266 -12.64 -1.61 14.92
CA GLY A 266 -13.34 -0.41 14.44
C GLY A 266 -14.63 -0.75 13.72
N PHE A 267 -14.61 -1.81 12.91
CA PHE A 267 -15.78 -2.28 12.17
C PHE A 267 -17.00 -2.61 13.03
N ARG A 268 -16.81 -2.97 14.31
CA ARG A 268 -17.89 -3.24 15.28
C ARG A 268 -18.67 -1.98 15.68
N HIS A 269 -18.07 -0.79 15.55
CA HIS A 269 -18.62 0.46 16.06
C HIS A 269 -19.50 1.21 15.03
N GLY A 270 -20.32 0.45 14.28
CA GLY A 270 -21.28 0.98 13.31
C GLY A 270 -21.01 0.59 11.86
N PRO A 271 -19.76 0.59 11.35
CA PRO A 271 -19.47 0.25 9.96
C PRO A 271 -20.01 -1.11 9.53
N LYS A 272 -20.13 -2.08 10.43
CA LYS A 272 -20.70 -3.43 10.18
C LYS A 272 -22.13 -3.39 9.61
N ALA A 273 -22.86 -2.29 9.72
CA ALA A 273 -24.20 -2.13 9.16
C ALA A 273 -24.27 -2.28 7.61
N VAL A 274 -23.12 -2.25 6.90
CA VAL A 274 -23.07 -2.46 5.45
C VAL A 274 -23.18 -3.93 5.03
N VAL A 275 -23.09 -4.87 5.99
CA VAL A 275 -23.03 -6.31 5.71
C VAL A 275 -24.43 -6.84 5.35
N ASN A 276 -24.51 -7.46 4.18
CA ASN A 276 -25.69 -8.17 3.69
C ASN A 276 -25.26 -9.22 2.65
N ASN A 277 -26.21 -9.89 2.01
CA ASN A 277 -25.98 -10.94 1.02
C ASN A 277 -25.34 -10.47 -0.32
N SER A 278 -25.17 -9.16 -0.53
CA SER A 278 -24.41 -8.61 -1.65
C SER A 278 -23.07 -7.98 -1.21
N THR A 279 -22.56 -8.39 -0.05
CA THR A 279 -21.29 -7.90 0.52
C THR A 279 -20.25 -9.01 0.50
N VAL A 280 -19.04 -8.70 0.03
CA VAL A 280 -17.86 -9.52 0.24
C VAL A 280 -17.06 -8.91 1.40
N ILE A 281 -16.68 -9.73 2.39
CA ILE A 281 -15.78 -9.32 3.47
C ILE A 281 -14.45 -10.05 3.29
N VAL A 282 -13.36 -9.29 3.22
CA VAL A 282 -11.99 -9.80 3.15
C VAL A 282 -11.30 -9.54 4.48
N TYR A 283 -10.96 -10.60 5.17
CA TYR A 283 -10.26 -10.57 6.46
C TYR A 283 -8.77 -10.75 6.24
N LEU A 284 -7.97 -9.72 6.52
CA LEU A 284 -6.51 -9.76 6.48
C LEU A 284 -6.00 -10.12 7.88
N PHE A 285 -5.80 -11.41 8.14
CA PHE A 285 -5.40 -11.88 9.47
C PHE A 285 -3.93 -11.58 9.77
N SER A 286 -3.69 -11.05 10.95
CA SER A 286 -2.36 -10.90 11.54
C SER A 286 -1.69 -12.26 11.77
N ASN A 287 -0.36 -12.29 11.88
CA ASN A 287 0.37 -13.45 12.41
C ASN A 287 0.68 -13.31 13.93
N SER A 288 0.15 -12.26 14.56
CA SER A 288 0.23 -12.07 16.02
C SER A 288 -0.89 -12.81 16.72
N ALA A 289 -0.56 -13.80 17.56
CA ALA A 289 -1.54 -14.53 18.36
C ALA A 289 -2.41 -13.60 19.23
N TYR A 290 -1.86 -12.48 19.70
CA TYR A 290 -2.61 -11.49 20.45
C TYR A 290 -3.67 -10.79 19.60
N SER A 291 -3.30 -10.34 18.40
CA SER A 291 -4.22 -9.69 17.46
C SER A 291 -5.32 -10.65 17.01
N ASN A 292 -4.97 -11.91 16.75
CA ASN A 292 -5.91 -12.94 16.29
C ASN A 292 -7.07 -13.21 17.26
N CYS A 293 -6.88 -12.99 18.55
CA CYS A 293 -7.99 -13.08 19.53
C CYS A 293 -9.11 -12.09 19.20
N TYR A 294 -8.77 -10.85 18.89
CA TYR A 294 -9.72 -9.78 18.56
C TYR A 294 -10.31 -9.96 17.17
N GLU A 295 -9.50 -10.41 16.22
CA GLU A 295 -9.90 -10.68 14.83
C GLU A 295 -10.93 -11.81 14.78
N SER A 296 -10.67 -12.92 15.49
CA SER A 296 -11.60 -14.04 15.65
C SER A 296 -12.90 -13.62 16.31
N ASP A 297 -12.85 -12.75 17.32
CA ASP A 297 -14.07 -12.24 17.98
C ASP A 297 -14.96 -11.44 17.01
N LEU A 298 -14.37 -10.68 16.08
CA LEU A 298 -15.15 -10.01 15.05
C LEU A 298 -15.80 -11.01 14.11
N VAL A 299 -15.04 -12.00 13.59
CA VAL A 299 -15.59 -13.03 12.68
C VAL A 299 -16.78 -13.73 13.32
N ARG A 300 -16.66 -14.17 14.60
CA ARG A 300 -17.81 -14.73 15.36
C ARG A 300 -19.01 -13.79 15.39
N SER A 301 -18.74 -12.48 15.55
CA SER A 301 -19.80 -11.47 15.61
C SER A 301 -20.48 -11.23 14.26
N VAL A 302 -19.76 -11.37 13.15
CA VAL A 302 -20.32 -11.28 11.80
C VAL A 302 -21.12 -12.53 11.49
N ASN A 303 -20.57 -13.72 11.68
CA ASN A 303 -21.25 -15.01 11.43
C ASN A 303 -22.57 -15.14 12.20
N LYS A 304 -22.64 -14.61 13.44
CA LYS A 304 -23.89 -14.58 14.23
C LYS A 304 -25.02 -13.76 13.61
N THR A 305 -24.73 -12.85 12.68
CA THR A 305 -25.77 -12.03 12.04
C THR A 305 -26.53 -12.81 11.00
N GLY A 306 -25.91 -13.84 10.39
CA GLY A 306 -26.50 -14.64 9.31
C GLY A 306 -26.92 -13.80 8.10
N ALA A 307 -26.16 -12.74 7.80
CA ALA A 307 -26.48 -11.79 6.75
C ALA A 307 -26.27 -12.36 5.34
N GLY A 308 -25.61 -13.53 5.22
CA GLY A 308 -25.37 -14.22 3.95
C GLY A 308 -24.29 -13.55 3.09
N GLU A 309 -23.36 -12.82 3.71
CA GLU A 309 -22.19 -12.24 3.03
C GLU A 309 -21.26 -13.33 2.48
N ILE A 310 -20.45 -12.97 1.48
CA ILE A 310 -19.35 -13.77 0.98
C ILE A 310 -18.12 -13.46 1.83
N SER A 311 -17.46 -14.47 2.38
CA SER A 311 -16.33 -14.33 3.29
C SER A 311 -15.03 -14.82 2.68
N VAL A 312 -13.97 -13.99 2.73
CA VAL A 312 -12.63 -14.29 2.24
C VAL A 312 -11.63 -14.12 3.36
N ALA A 313 -10.81 -15.12 3.64
CA ALA A 313 -9.75 -15.06 4.63
C ALA A 313 -8.35 -15.09 3.99
N ILE A 314 -7.45 -14.22 4.44
CA ILE A 314 -6.06 -14.17 3.99
C ILE A 314 -5.15 -14.24 5.21
N GLY A 315 -4.30 -15.27 5.28
CA GLY A 315 -3.35 -15.49 6.37
C GLY A 315 -3.56 -16.80 7.11
N ASN A 316 -2.73 -17.03 8.13
CA ASN A 316 -2.72 -18.24 8.94
C ASN A 316 -3.27 -18.01 10.36
N GLY A 317 -3.66 -16.80 10.71
CA GLY A 317 -4.01 -16.35 12.06
C GLY A 317 -5.39 -16.77 12.57
N TYR A 318 -6.06 -17.74 11.97
CA TYR A 318 -7.37 -18.22 12.41
C TYR A 318 -7.41 -19.75 12.50
N ASN A 319 -8.40 -20.28 13.22
CA ASN A 319 -8.63 -21.72 13.40
C ASN A 319 -9.66 -22.24 12.39
N ASP A 320 -9.26 -23.17 11.50
CA ASP A 320 -10.12 -23.81 10.50
C ASP A 320 -11.24 -24.68 11.13
N GLU A 321 -11.03 -25.21 12.34
CA GLU A 321 -12.07 -25.97 13.04
C GLU A 321 -13.20 -25.07 13.54
N GLU A 322 -12.93 -23.76 13.68
CA GLU A 322 -13.90 -22.78 14.21
C GLU A 322 -14.58 -21.97 13.11
N PHE A 323 -13.84 -21.64 12.01
CA PHE A 323 -14.31 -20.75 10.96
C PHE A 323 -14.25 -21.42 9.59
N GLU A 324 -15.38 -21.42 8.90
CA GLU A 324 -15.49 -21.75 7.48
C GLU A 324 -15.65 -20.46 6.67
N PHE A 325 -14.80 -20.27 5.65
CA PHE A 325 -14.85 -19.14 4.74
C PHE A 325 -15.14 -19.64 3.32
N ASP A 326 -15.85 -18.82 2.52
CA ASP A 326 -16.15 -19.16 1.12
C ASP A 326 -14.87 -19.30 0.28
N PHE A 327 -13.84 -18.55 0.64
CA PHE A 327 -12.49 -18.69 0.08
C PHE A 327 -11.42 -18.32 1.11
N SER A 328 -10.32 -19.06 1.12
CA SER A 328 -9.20 -18.75 2.00
C SER A 328 -7.85 -18.90 1.29
N ILE A 329 -6.91 -18.04 1.67
CA ILE A 329 -5.50 -18.13 1.28
C ILE A 329 -4.69 -18.41 2.55
N ARG A 330 -4.21 -19.64 2.68
CA ARG A 330 -3.26 -20.04 3.70
C ARG A 330 -1.89 -20.26 3.09
N PHE A 331 -0.89 -19.74 3.75
CA PHE A 331 0.48 -19.84 3.27
C PHE A 331 1.14 -21.12 3.77
N PRO A 332 1.78 -21.92 2.89
CA PRO A 332 2.47 -23.15 3.26
C PRO A 332 3.56 -22.88 4.30
N GLY A 333 3.56 -23.67 5.38
CA GLY A 333 4.51 -23.50 6.48
C GLY A 333 4.17 -22.39 7.48
N GLY A 334 3.06 -21.66 7.28
CA GLY A 334 2.66 -20.55 8.13
C GLY A 334 3.41 -19.25 7.85
N THR A 335 3.07 -18.21 8.60
CA THR A 335 3.68 -16.86 8.47
C THR A 335 4.34 -16.38 9.77
N ASP A 336 4.49 -17.23 10.77
CA ASP A 336 4.99 -16.86 12.11
C ASP A 336 6.45 -16.43 12.11
N ASP A 337 7.22 -16.85 11.11
CA ASP A 337 8.65 -16.58 10.98
C ASP A 337 8.96 -15.40 10.03
N ILE A 338 7.93 -14.63 9.62
CA ILE A 338 8.09 -13.37 8.89
C ILE A 338 7.57 -12.22 9.75
N PRO A 339 8.29 -11.09 9.86
CA PRO A 339 7.77 -9.92 10.59
C PRO A 339 6.43 -9.45 10.03
N GLU A 340 5.48 -9.12 10.92
CA GLU A 340 4.10 -8.81 10.54
C GLU A 340 4.00 -7.72 9.46
N GLU A 341 4.83 -6.69 9.54
CA GLU A 341 4.87 -5.60 8.58
C GLU A 341 5.20 -6.06 7.14
N PHE A 342 5.92 -7.18 6.97
CA PHE A 342 6.23 -7.76 5.66
C PHE A 342 5.07 -8.55 5.05
N LEU A 343 4.05 -8.94 5.83
CA LEU A 343 2.80 -9.50 5.30
C LEU A 343 2.15 -8.53 4.30
N SER A 344 2.30 -7.25 4.56
CA SER A 344 1.79 -6.15 3.73
C SER A 344 2.16 -6.27 2.26
N LEU A 345 3.34 -6.82 1.93
CA LEU A 345 3.84 -6.95 0.56
C LEU A 345 2.99 -7.88 -0.30
N PHE A 346 2.58 -9.02 0.25
CA PHE A 346 1.85 -10.02 -0.51
C PHE A 346 0.34 -10.06 -0.19
N TYR A 347 -0.11 -9.50 0.93
CA TYR A 347 -1.53 -9.39 1.25
C TYR A 347 -2.29 -8.39 0.37
N ILE A 348 -1.60 -7.48 -0.32
CA ILE A 348 -2.22 -6.59 -1.30
C ILE A 348 -2.57 -7.29 -2.61
N LEU A 349 -1.84 -8.35 -3.00
CA LEU A 349 -2.01 -9.04 -4.27
C LEU A 349 -3.45 -9.56 -4.50
N PRO A 350 -4.12 -10.19 -3.51
CA PRO A 350 -5.50 -10.64 -3.69
C PRO A 350 -6.45 -9.54 -4.13
N ALA A 351 -6.37 -8.35 -3.53
CA ALA A 351 -7.23 -7.23 -3.91
C ALA A 351 -6.94 -6.71 -5.32
N GLN A 352 -5.66 -6.64 -5.70
CA GLN A 352 -5.26 -6.26 -7.05
C GLN A 352 -5.76 -7.27 -8.09
N ILE A 353 -5.65 -8.57 -7.79
CA ILE A 353 -6.13 -9.65 -8.68
C ILE A 353 -7.66 -9.63 -8.78
N ILE A 354 -8.39 -9.49 -7.66
CA ILE A 354 -9.85 -9.37 -7.65
C ILE A 354 -10.28 -8.15 -8.47
N GLY A 355 -9.66 -6.99 -8.25
CA GLY A 355 -9.95 -5.76 -8.99
C GLY A 355 -9.73 -5.93 -10.49
N PHE A 356 -8.61 -6.54 -10.88
CA PHE A 356 -8.29 -6.83 -12.28
C PHE A 356 -9.36 -7.71 -12.95
N TYR A 357 -9.73 -8.85 -12.36
CA TYR A 357 -10.73 -9.72 -12.93
C TYR A 357 -12.14 -9.13 -12.85
N LYS A 358 -12.45 -8.36 -11.81
CA LYS A 358 -13.72 -7.63 -11.71
C LYS A 358 -13.84 -6.59 -12.83
N SER A 359 -12.76 -5.88 -13.14
CA SER A 359 -12.69 -4.96 -14.29
C SER A 359 -13.07 -5.67 -15.60
N LEU A 360 -12.43 -6.82 -15.86
CA LEU A 360 -12.74 -7.62 -17.04
C LEU A 360 -14.19 -8.15 -17.05
N ASN A 361 -14.69 -8.60 -15.89
CA ASN A 361 -16.06 -9.11 -15.76
C ASN A 361 -17.12 -8.01 -16.00
N LEU A 362 -16.78 -6.77 -15.70
CA LEU A 362 -17.59 -5.57 -15.94
C LEU A 362 -17.39 -4.98 -17.34
N GLU A 363 -16.67 -5.67 -18.23
CA GLU A 363 -16.34 -5.21 -19.59
C GLU A 363 -15.63 -3.83 -19.59
N LEU A 364 -14.76 -3.62 -18.59
CA LEU A 364 -13.87 -2.47 -18.49
C LEU A 364 -12.47 -2.86 -19.01
N SER A 365 -11.62 -1.84 -19.20
CA SER A 365 -10.20 -2.02 -19.54
C SER A 365 -9.35 -1.84 -18.28
N PRO A 366 -8.78 -2.89 -17.68
CA PRO A 366 -8.03 -2.76 -16.42
C PRO A 366 -6.90 -1.71 -16.44
N ASP A 367 -6.25 -1.50 -17.59
CA ASP A 367 -5.19 -0.51 -17.73
C ASP A 367 -5.70 0.94 -17.60
N SER A 368 -7.00 1.16 -17.95
CA SER A 368 -7.69 2.45 -17.85
C SER A 368 -9.19 2.22 -17.65
N PRO A 369 -9.63 1.82 -16.46
CA PRO A 369 -11.02 1.37 -16.21
C PRO A 369 -12.04 2.50 -16.23
N SER A 370 -11.63 3.75 -16.05
CA SER A 370 -12.55 4.89 -15.98
C SER A 370 -13.09 5.31 -17.33
N LYS A 371 -14.27 4.80 -17.69
CA LYS A 371 -14.96 5.15 -18.97
C LYS A 371 -15.29 6.64 -19.07
N GLY A 372 -15.57 7.29 -17.96
CA GLY A 372 -15.91 8.72 -17.87
C GLY A 372 -14.73 9.65 -17.66
N ASN A 373 -13.49 9.13 -17.64
CA ASN A 373 -12.29 9.88 -17.28
C ASN A 373 -12.40 10.61 -15.91
N SER A 374 -13.20 10.09 -14.99
CA SER A 374 -13.37 10.65 -13.65
C SER A 374 -12.09 10.53 -12.80
N ILE A 375 -11.27 9.51 -13.12
CA ILE A 375 -9.95 9.30 -12.55
C ILE A 375 -8.93 9.07 -13.67
N SER A 376 -7.68 9.44 -13.41
CA SER A 376 -6.58 9.30 -14.37
C SER A 376 -5.29 8.87 -13.66
N ARG A 377 -4.35 8.29 -14.41
CA ARG A 377 -3.07 7.77 -13.89
C ARG A 377 -2.28 8.81 -13.06
N VAL A 378 -2.31 10.06 -13.49
CA VAL A 378 -1.77 11.22 -12.76
C VAL A 378 -2.90 12.21 -12.61
N VAL A 379 -3.20 12.61 -11.37
CA VAL A 379 -4.27 13.57 -11.08
C VAL A 379 -3.98 14.87 -11.83
N GLN A 380 -4.98 15.37 -12.55
CA GLN A 380 -4.89 16.58 -13.35
C GLN A 380 -5.79 17.68 -12.75
N GLY A 381 -5.45 18.94 -13.05
CA GLY A 381 -6.28 20.07 -12.67
C GLY A 381 -6.19 20.49 -11.20
N VAL A 382 -5.29 19.90 -10.41
CA VAL A 382 -5.03 20.37 -9.05
C VAL A 382 -4.36 21.73 -9.13
N ARG A 383 -5.01 22.74 -8.52
CA ARG A 383 -4.47 24.08 -8.38
C ARG A 383 -3.95 24.26 -6.95
N ILE A 384 -2.69 24.62 -6.84
CA ILE A 384 -2.09 25.03 -5.58
C ILE A 384 -2.35 26.55 -5.39
N TYR A 385 -2.90 26.91 -4.26
CA TYR A 385 -3.14 28.28 -3.89
C TYR A 385 -2.05 28.77 -2.93
N PRO A 386 -1.60 30.02 -3.03
CA PRO A 386 -0.70 30.58 -2.03
C PRO A 386 -1.41 30.60 -0.66
N PRO A 387 -0.67 30.43 0.46
CA PRO A 387 -1.24 30.59 1.80
C PRO A 387 -1.98 31.92 1.89
N TYR A 388 -3.18 31.89 2.49
CA TYR A 388 -3.93 33.13 2.73
C TYR A 388 -3.14 33.94 3.73
N VAL A 389 -2.50 35.02 3.30
CA VAL A 389 -1.96 36.02 4.21
C VAL A 389 -3.19 36.82 4.69
N ALA A 390 -3.68 36.47 5.88
CA ALA A 390 -4.67 37.32 6.53
C ALA A 390 -4.03 38.69 6.73
N GLY A 391 -4.51 39.71 5.98
CA GLY A 391 -4.11 41.08 6.09
C GLY A 391 -4.53 41.72 7.42
#